data_657fe9e7e846edd324d5ede501f65737
#
_entry.id   657fe9e7e846edd324d5ede501f65737
#
_cell.length_a   1.000
_cell.length_b   1.000
_cell.length_c   1.000
_cell.angle_alpha   90.00
_cell.angle_beta   90.00
_cell.angle_gamma   90.00
#
_symmetry.space_group_name_H-M   'P 1'
#
loop_
_entity.id
_entity.type
_entity.pdbx_description
1 polymer ?
#
loop_
_entity_poly.entity_id
_entity_poly.type
_entity_poly.pdbx_seq_one_letter_code
_entity_poly.pdbx_strand_id
1 'polypeptide(L)'
;MIASIPARLRLDNAANIYPASMSKQYSSLYRIKVTLKEVVDIALLQEALLRVSERIPTFRCTLRAGAFWWYLDRCPVKPEVRGLKPLKDFSFEDQDGLLYRVSAKRCNIYLDVFHALADGTGAMTFLMTLTGEYLRRRYGVEIPYNQLVLDPKDRPVYAEVEDSFKSVFSGRSGQLEKNVDAYHIRGEALPDSAIKDVRVVVSSEDVKILCRGYSCTVTEFLTAAMIWALQEEHRNDESRRKRSVLKVSVPVNLRPLYGSRTVRNFSSYVNLGVDVKDGYFSFPELVKAIKEQKAYDMQQDRLESKIAANVALEEMLLVRLLPLKIKHPIIDIINLLHGDRFITQTLSNIGQLKVPAALYPYIQDVDFSLGRQRGNSGAVSCVGYNGKLYIHLTRKIVRSSFENAFIRQLSALGLSVETSVENLA
;
A
#
# COMPACT_ATOMS: atom_id res chain seq x y z
N MET A 1 -21.12 -24.31 11.27
CA MET A 1 -19.92 -25.07 10.83
C MET A 1 -18.80 -24.06 10.58
N ILE A 2 -17.67 -24.15 11.29
CA ILE A 2 -16.48 -23.34 11.00
C ILE A 2 -15.89 -23.93 9.71
N ALA A 3 -16.00 -23.20 8.60
CA ALA A 3 -15.43 -23.65 7.33
C ALA A 3 -13.91 -23.80 7.50
N SER A 4 -13.38 -24.95 7.16
CA SER A 4 -11.93 -25.19 7.19
C SER A 4 -11.26 -24.32 6.13
N ILE A 5 -10.12 -23.70 6.49
CA ILE A 5 -9.34 -22.90 5.53
C ILE A 5 -8.76 -23.83 4.46
N PRO A 6 -9.04 -23.59 3.17
CA PRO A 6 -8.50 -24.43 2.09
C PRO A 6 -6.97 -24.38 2.04
N ALA A 7 -6.34 -25.50 1.70
CA ALA A 7 -4.89 -25.57 1.52
C ALA A 7 -4.40 -24.73 0.30
N ARG A 8 -5.29 -24.47 -0.65
CA ARG A 8 -5.07 -23.67 -1.85
C ARG A 8 -6.11 -22.57 -1.94
N LEU A 9 -5.67 -21.33 -2.08
CA LEU A 9 -6.50 -20.13 -2.30
C LEU A 9 -6.20 -19.57 -3.69
N ARG A 10 -7.22 -19.25 -4.48
CA ARG A 10 -7.04 -18.43 -5.68
C ARG A 10 -6.60 -17.02 -5.25
N LEU A 11 -5.76 -16.35 -6.06
CA LEU A 11 -5.49 -14.92 -5.82
C LEU A 11 -6.80 -14.14 -5.80
N ASP A 12 -6.87 -13.10 -4.96
CA ASP A 12 -7.95 -12.13 -5.02
C ASP A 12 -7.88 -11.31 -6.32
N ASN A 13 -8.98 -10.68 -6.67
CA ASN A 13 -9.09 -9.93 -7.92
C ASN A 13 -7.98 -8.88 -8.06
N ALA A 14 -7.71 -8.09 -7.00
CA ALA A 14 -6.68 -7.05 -7.03
C ALA A 14 -5.26 -7.62 -7.13
N ALA A 15 -5.02 -8.81 -6.59
CA ALA A 15 -3.69 -9.41 -6.55
C ALA A 15 -3.19 -9.94 -7.90
N ASN A 16 -4.08 -10.24 -8.85
CA ASN A 16 -3.72 -10.84 -10.15
C ASN A 16 -2.80 -9.95 -11.00
N ILE A 17 -2.78 -8.65 -10.79
CA ILE A 17 -1.93 -7.71 -11.54
C ILE A 17 -0.46 -7.80 -11.11
N TYR A 18 -0.17 -8.12 -9.85
CA TYR A 18 1.20 -8.05 -9.31
C TYR A 18 2.15 -9.09 -9.89
N PRO A 19 1.78 -10.39 -10.02
CA PRO A 19 2.65 -11.35 -10.70
C PRO A 19 2.89 -11.02 -12.16
N ALA A 20 1.90 -10.39 -12.85
CA ALA A 20 2.02 -10.01 -14.26
C ALA A 20 2.97 -8.84 -14.46
N SER A 21 3.01 -7.88 -13.53
CA SER A 21 3.84 -6.68 -13.61
C SER A 21 5.25 -6.85 -13.04
N MET A 22 5.59 -8.03 -12.50
CA MET A 22 6.93 -8.29 -11.96
C MET A 22 8.00 -8.30 -13.05
N SER A 23 9.08 -7.60 -12.78
CA SER A 23 10.31 -7.61 -13.57
C SER A 23 11.53 -7.39 -12.68
N LYS A 24 12.74 -7.53 -13.21
CA LYS A 24 13.98 -7.20 -12.49
C LYS A 24 14.00 -5.73 -11.99
N GLN A 25 13.22 -4.85 -12.60
CA GLN A 25 13.18 -3.43 -12.28
C GLN A 25 12.00 -3.05 -11.35
N TYR A 26 10.93 -3.86 -11.30
CA TYR A 26 9.68 -3.57 -10.58
C TYR A 26 9.25 -4.80 -9.80
N SER A 27 9.24 -4.68 -8.49
CA SER A 27 9.03 -5.83 -7.61
C SER A 27 7.64 -5.86 -6.96
N SER A 28 6.84 -4.79 -7.07
CA SER A 28 5.55 -4.67 -6.37
C SER A 28 5.67 -4.97 -4.87
N LEU A 29 6.76 -4.52 -4.27
CA LEU A 29 7.07 -4.68 -2.85
C LEU A 29 6.77 -3.40 -2.10
N TYR A 30 6.51 -3.53 -0.82
CA TYR A 30 6.48 -2.44 0.13
C TYR A 30 7.05 -2.90 1.48
N ARG A 31 7.50 -1.94 2.28
CA ARG A 31 8.08 -2.16 3.61
C ARG A 31 7.27 -1.47 4.68
N ILE A 32 6.99 -2.19 5.76
CA ILE A 32 6.48 -1.62 6.99
C ILE A 32 7.54 -1.82 8.07
N LYS A 33 7.75 -0.80 8.90
CA LYS A 33 8.74 -0.82 9.99
C LYS A 33 8.05 -0.45 11.30
N VAL A 34 8.34 -1.20 12.34
CA VAL A 34 8.04 -0.83 13.73
C VAL A 34 9.35 -0.58 14.45
N THR A 35 9.52 0.60 15.01
CA THR A 35 10.66 0.96 15.86
C THR A 35 10.27 0.79 17.32
N LEU A 36 10.95 -0.09 18.02
CA LEU A 36 10.81 -0.28 19.46
C LEU A 36 11.73 0.68 20.23
N LYS A 37 11.44 0.89 21.51
CA LYS A 37 12.31 1.68 22.40
C LYS A 37 13.59 0.94 22.79
N GLU A 38 13.60 -0.39 22.70
CA GLU A 38 14.71 -1.25 23.06
C GLU A 38 15.14 -2.14 21.90
N VAL A 39 16.37 -2.65 22.00
CA VAL A 39 16.95 -3.57 20.99
C VAL A 39 16.11 -4.85 20.90
N VAL A 40 15.82 -5.29 19.69
CA VAL A 40 15.04 -6.49 19.42
C VAL A 40 15.84 -7.76 19.81
N ASP A 41 15.22 -8.63 20.59
CA ASP A 41 15.69 -9.98 20.81
C ASP A 41 15.23 -10.86 19.65
N ILE A 42 16.21 -11.31 18.83
CA ILE A 42 15.92 -12.07 17.60
C ILE A 42 15.34 -13.43 17.90
N ALA A 43 15.73 -14.09 18.99
CA ALA A 43 15.23 -15.41 19.35
C ALA A 43 13.74 -15.35 19.74
N LEU A 44 13.38 -14.38 20.58
CA LEU A 44 11.98 -14.15 20.95
C LEU A 44 11.12 -13.70 19.77
N LEU A 45 11.70 -12.87 18.86
CA LEU A 45 11.01 -12.48 17.63
C LEU A 45 10.76 -13.67 16.71
N GLN A 46 11.73 -14.60 16.61
CA GLN A 46 11.58 -15.83 15.84
C GLN A 46 10.45 -16.72 16.38
N GLU A 47 10.36 -16.88 17.68
CA GLU A 47 9.26 -17.63 18.30
C GLU A 47 7.90 -16.97 18.06
N ALA A 48 7.84 -15.64 18.18
CA ALA A 48 6.63 -14.87 17.89
C ALA A 48 6.22 -15.02 16.42
N LEU A 49 7.19 -14.97 15.49
CA LEU A 49 6.94 -15.13 14.04
C LEU A 49 6.33 -16.50 13.71
N LEU A 50 6.86 -17.56 14.29
CA LEU A 50 6.32 -18.91 14.12
C LEU A 50 4.86 -18.96 14.57
N ARG A 51 4.57 -18.43 15.76
CA ARG A 51 3.21 -18.43 16.31
C ARG A 51 2.23 -17.62 15.46
N VAL A 52 2.60 -16.39 15.09
CA VAL A 52 1.75 -15.48 14.31
C VAL A 52 1.54 -15.98 12.89
N SER A 53 2.52 -16.62 12.28
CA SER A 53 2.36 -17.25 10.95
C SER A 53 1.36 -18.40 10.94
N GLU A 54 1.14 -19.09 12.08
CA GLU A 54 0.08 -20.07 12.24
C GLU A 54 -1.29 -19.43 12.40
N ARG A 55 -1.34 -18.28 13.10
CA ARG A 55 -2.57 -17.50 13.31
C ARG A 55 -3.06 -16.81 12.03
N ILE A 56 -2.16 -16.41 11.16
CA ILE A 56 -2.48 -15.73 9.89
C ILE A 56 -1.95 -16.59 8.74
N PRO A 57 -2.69 -17.65 8.34
CA PRO A 57 -2.18 -18.70 7.46
C PRO A 57 -1.91 -18.24 6.02
N THR A 58 -2.45 -17.12 5.57
CA THR A 58 -2.10 -16.52 4.26
C THR A 58 -0.62 -16.15 4.19
N PHE A 59 -0.01 -15.77 5.32
CA PHE A 59 1.42 -15.50 5.42
C PHE A 59 2.27 -16.80 5.44
N ARG A 60 1.66 -17.98 5.39
CA ARG A 60 2.34 -19.27 5.16
C ARG A 60 2.03 -19.83 3.77
N CYS A 61 1.85 -18.95 2.80
CA CYS A 61 1.59 -19.36 1.43
C CYS A 61 2.75 -18.96 0.51
N THR A 62 2.90 -19.77 -0.55
CA THR A 62 3.75 -19.50 -1.70
C THR A 62 2.89 -19.24 -2.93
N LEU A 63 3.42 -18.48 -3.89
CA LEU A 63 2.74 -18.22 -5.15
C LEU A 63 3.02 -19.35 -6.14
N ARG A 64 1.97 -19.95 -6.68
CA ARG A 64 2.06 -21.01 -7.67
C ARG A 64 1.29 -20.71 -8.93
N ALA A 65 1.94 -20.89 -10.06
CA ALA A 65 1.32 -20.80 -11.38
C ALA A 65 0.51 -22.08 -11.65
N GLY A 66 -0.80 -21.94 -11.84
CA GLY A 66 -1.65 -22.99 -12.41
C GLY A 66 -1.73 -22.87 -13.94
N ALA A 67 -2.56 -23.71 -14.58
CA ALA A 67 -2.76 -23.63 -16.03
C ALA A 67 -3.37 -22.28 -16.47
N PHE A 68 -4.31 -21.74 -15.68
CA PHE A 68 -5.11 -20.56 -16.02
C PHE A 68 -4.98 -19.40 -15.03
N TRP A 69 -4.63 -19.67 -13.77
CA TRP A 69 -4.61 -18.71 -12.68
C TRP A 69 -3.42 -18.90 -11.76
N TRP A 70 -3.08 -17.85 -11.01
CA TRP A 70 -2.19 -17.92 -9.87
C TRP A 70 -2.94 -18.37 -8.62
N TYR A 71 -2.23 -19.09 -7.75
CA TYR A 71 -2.73 -19.60 -6.49
C TYR A 71 -1.75 -19.29 -5.36
N LEU A 72 -2.31 -19.13 -4.18
CA LEU A 72 -1.59 -19.16 -2.91
C LEU A 72 -1.71 -20.59 -2.35
N ASP A 73 -0.66 -21.36 -2.45
CA ASP A 73 -0.56 -22.71 -1.90
C ASP A 73 0.15 -22.67 -0.55
N ARG A 74 -0.28 -23.51 0.40
CA ARG A 74 0.37 -23.58 1.69
C ARG A 74 1.84 -23.95 1.53
N CYS A 75 2.74 -23.11 2.09
CA CYS A 75 4.17 -23.35 2.13
C CYS A 75 4.51 -24.20 3.37
N PRO A 76 5.21 -25.33 3.22
CA PRO A 76 5.62 -26.18 4.34
C PRO A 76 6.76 -25.55 5.16
N VAL A 77 7.50 -24.61 4.56
CA VAL A 77 8.66 -23.98 5.18
C VAL A 77 8.22 -23.09 6.34
N LYS A 78 8.98 -23.14 7.42
CA LYS A 78 8.78 -22.26 8.57
C LYS A 78 9.43 -20.91 8.26
N PRO A 79 8.75 -19.76 8.51
CA PRO A 79 9.34 -18.46 8.30
C PRO A 79 10.48 -18.21 9.30
N GLU A 80 11.51 -17.49 8.84
CA GLU A 80 12.67 -17.13 9.63
C GLU A 80 12.87 -15.62 9.69
N VAL A 81 13.29 -15.12 10.87
CA VAL A 81 13.77 -13.74 11.01
C VAL A 81 15.15 -13.65 10.39
N ARG A 82 15.32 -12.77 9.40
CA ARG A 82 16.54 -12.64 8.62
C ARG A 82 17.23 -11.29 8.88
N GLY A 83 18.49 -11.18 8.47
CA GLY A 83 19.18 -9.90 8.45
C GLY A 83 18.51 -8.93 7.47
N LEU A 84 18.53 -7.64 7.81
CA LEU A 84 17.98 -6.60 6.94
C LEU A 84 18.76 -6.56 5.62
N LYS A 85 18.03 -6.69 4.51
CA LYS A 85 18.53 -6.49 3.15
C LYS A 85 17.79 -5.33 2.47
N PRO A 86 18.36 -4.72 1.42
CA PRO A 86 17.64 -3.78 0.58
C PRO A 86 16.29 -4.35 0.09
N LEU A 87 15.31 -3.46 -0.07
CA LEU A 87 13.99 -3.89 -0.56
C LEU A 87 14.08 -4.44 -2.00
N LYS A 88 14.97 -3.89 -2.83
CA LYS A 88 15.23 -4.35 -4.20
C LYS A 88 15.77 -5.79 -4.28
N ASP A 89 16.44 -6.26 -3.24
CA ASP A 89 17.05 -7.60 -3.20
C ASP A 89 16.11 -8.68 -2.67
N PHE A 90 14.80 -8.46 -2.78
CA PHE A 90 13.82 -9.47 -2.44
C PHE A 90 13.69 -10.49 -3.58
N SER A 91 13.93 -11.75 -3.27
CA SER A 91 13.71 -12.89 -4.14
C SER A 91 12.84 -13.93 -3.43
N PHE A 92 11.93 -14.57 -4.15
CA PHE A 92 11.13 -15.66 -3.59
C PHE A 92 11.98 -16.87 -3.24
N GLU A 93 13.04 -17.11 -3.99
CA GLU A 93 14.00 -18.18 -3.75
C GLU A 93 14.72 -17.97 -2.41
N ASP A 94 15.19 -16.75 -2.16
CA ASP A 94 15.81 -16.37 -0.88
C ASP A 94 14.85 -16.44 0.32
N GLN A 95 13.55 -16.45 0.07
CA GLN A 95 12.50 -16.57 1.09
C GLN A 95 11.87 -17.97 1.14
N ASP A 96 12.50 -18.99 0.53
CA ASP A 96 11.99 -20.36 0.44
C ASP A 96 10.56 -20.41 -0.12
N GLY A 97 10.25 -19.49 -1.04
CA GLY A 97 8.94 -19.35 -1.67
C GLY A 97 7.93 -18.50 -0.90
N LEU A 98 8.24 -18.00 0.31
CA LEU A 98 7.37 -17.08 1.04
C LEU A 98 7.31 -15.73 0.34
N LEU A 99 6.15 -15.08 0.42
CA LEU A 99 5.86 -13.82 -0.26
C LEU A 99 6.14 -12.59 0.61
N TYR A 100 6.85 -12.78 1.70
CA TYR A 100 7.26 -11.72 2.62
C TYR A 100 8.60 -12.06 3.29
N ARG A 101 9.19 -11.06 3.91
CA ARG A 101 10.42 -11.20 4.70
C ARG A 101 10.26 -10.41 6.00
N VAL A 102 10.51 -11.06 7.14
CA VAL A 102 10.69 -10.39 8.43
C VAL A 102 12.18 -10.22 8.70
N SER A 103 12.58 -9.02 9.05
CA SER A 103 13.98 -8.70 9.40
C SER A 103 14.03 -7.87 10.68
N ALA A 104 15.14 -7.97 11.41
CA ALA A 104 15.40 -7.15 12.56
C ALA A 104 16.78 -6.49 12.49
N LYS A 105 16.86 -5.23 12.92
CA LYS A 105 18.14 -4.49 13.06
C LYS A 105 18.02 -3.49 14.19
N ARG A 106 18.85 -3.65 15.24
CA ARG A 106 18.78 -2.84 16.46
C ARG A 106 17.36 -2.84 17.05
N CYS A 107 16.71 -1.68 17.16
CA CYS A 107 15.36 -1.52 17.70
C CYS A 107 14.25 -1.70 16.68
N ASN A 108 14.55 -2.04 15.44
CA ASN A 108 13.59 -2.07 14.35
C ASN A 108 13.21 -3.49 13.94
N ILE A 109 11.91 -3.71 13.76
CA ILE A 109 11.34 -4.89 13.11
C ILE A 109 10.81 -4.43 11.75
N TYR A 110 11.23 -5.11 10.68
CA TYR A 110 10.84 -4.82 9.30
C TYR A 110 10.01 -5.95 8.74
N LEU A 111 9.01 -5.60 7.98
CA LEU A 111 8.21 -6.51 7.18
C LEU A 111 8.21 -6.02 5.72
N ASP A 112 8.84 -6.77 4.84
CA ASP A 112 8.77 -6.58 3.39
C ASP A 112 7.72 -7.54 2.83
N VAL A 113 6.80 -7.04 2.02
CA VAL A 113 5.69 -7.83 1.51
C VAL A 113 5.57 -7.67 0.00
N PHE A 114 5.43 -8.80 -0.70
CA PHE A 114 4.98 -8.82 -2.07
C PHE A 114 3.47 -8.57 -2.12
N HIS A 115 3.05 -7.57 -2.86
CA HIS A 115 1.69 -7.03 -2.80
C HIS A 115 0.59 -8.04 -3.19
N ALA A 116 0.94 -9.12 -3.91
CA ALA A 116 -0.03 -10.19 -4.18
C ALA A 116 -0.47 -10.97 -2.93
N LEU A 117 0.28 -10.89 -1.82
CA LEU A 117 -0.05 -11.55 -0.56
C LEU A 117 -1.12 -10.80 0.23
N ALA A 118 -0.91 -9.50 0.41
CA ALA A 118 -1.76 -8.65 1.23
C ALA A 118 -1.63 -7.17 0.81
N ASP A 119 -2.65 -6.36 1.09
CA ASP A 119 -2.53 -4.90 1.05
C ASP A 119 -1.89 -4.34 2.33
N GLY A 120 -1.66 -3.01 2.34
CA GLY A 120 -1.03 -2.34 3.48
C GLY A 120 -1.76 -2.57 4.82
N THR A 121 -3.09 -2.68 4.81
CA THR A 121 -3.89 -2.96 6.02
C THR A 121 -3.66 -4.38 6.53
N GLY A 122 -3.70 -5.37 5.64
CA GLY A 122 -3.46 -6.77 6.01
C GLY A 122 -2.04 -7.01 6.52
N ALA A 123 -1.05 -6.42 5.85
CA ALA A 123 0.35 -6.50 6.28
C ALA A 123 0.61 -5.77 7.60
N MET A 124 -0.03 -4.61 7.82
CA MET A 124 0.04 -3.91 9.10
C MET A 124 -0.56 -4.75 10.23
N THR A 125 -1.69 -5.43 9.98
CA THR A 125 -2.29 -6.38 10.94
C THR A 125 -1.31 -7.51 11.28
N PHE A 126 -0.63 -8.08 10.29
CA PHE A 126 0.39 -9.11 10.54
C PHE A 126 1.54 -8.58 11.39
N LEU A 127 2.13 -7.43 11.01
CA LEU A 127 3.28 -6.87 11.73
C LEU A 127 2.92 -6.42 13.15
N MET A 128 1.75 -5.82 13.34
CA MET A 128 1.31 -5.40 14.67
C MET A 128 0.96 -6.58 15.57
N THR A 129 0.39 -7.66 15.01
CA THR A 129 0.18 -8.93 15.73
C THR A 129 1.52 -9.57 16.12
N LEU A 130 2.50 -9.57 15.21
CA LEU A 130 3.86 -10.05 15.47
C LEU A 130 4.54 -9.24 16.59
N THR A 131 4.47 -7.92 16.49
CA THR A 131 5.03 -7.01 17.52
C THR A 131 4.35 -7.23 18.86
N GLY A 132 3.03 -7.37 18.89
CA GLY A 132 2.27 -7.66 20.11
C GLY A 132 2.70 -8.99 20.74
N GLU A 133 2.75 -10.08 19.97
CA GLU A 133 3.19 -11.38 20.49
C GLU A 133 4.63 -11.36 20.98
N TYR A 134 5.54 -10.65 20.27
CA TYR A 134 6.91 -10.43 20.71
C TYR A 134 6.97 -9.71 22.06
N LEU A 135 6.22 -8.60 22.24
CA LEU A 135 6.19 -7.83 23.48
C LEU A 135 5.55 -8.61 24.63
N ARG A 136 4.50 -9.39 24.33
CA ARG A 136 3.90 -10.31 25.30
C ARG A 136 4.91 -11.35 25.83
N ARG A 137 5.72 -11.93 24.94
CA ARG A 137 6.77 -12.90 25.32
C ARG A 137 7.88 -12.26 26.12
N ARG A 138 8.31 -11.06 25.72
CA ARG A 138 9.46 -10.39 26.33
C ARG A 138 9.15 -9.77 27.67
N TYR A 139 7.96 -9.18 27.82
CA TYR A 139 7.62 -8.36 28.99
C TYR A 139 6.36 -8.82 29.75
N GLY A 140 5.72 -9.90 29.30
CA GLY A 140 4.48 -10.37 29.90
C GLY A 140 3.28 -9.44 29.71
N VAL A 141 3.30 -8.57 28.69
CA VAL A 141 2.25 -7.58 28.45
C VAL A 141 0.92 -8.27 28.15
N GLU A 142 -0.12 -7.90 28.87
CA GLU A 142 -1.50 -8.26 28.51
C GLU A 142 -2.02 -7.32 27.43
N ILE A 143 -2.41 -7.89 26.30
CA ILE A 143 -2.82 -7.12 25.13
C ILE A 143 -4.33 -7.25 24.95
N PRO A 144 -5.08 -6.13 24.99
CA PRO A 144 -6.49 -6.14 24.59
C PRO A 144 -6.54 -6.23 23.05
N TYR A 145 -6.70 -7.45 22.53
CA TYR A 145 -6.69 -7.74 21.09
C TYR A 145 -7.83 -7.03 20.37
N ASN A 146 -7.59 -6.67 19.11
CA ASN A 146 -8.54 -5.97 18.24
C ASN A 146 -8.33 -6.37 16.77
N GLN A 147 -8.94 -5.64 15.82
CA GLN A 147 -8.79 -5.94 14.38
C GLN A 147 -7.36 -5.70 13.84
N LEU A 148 -6.55 -4.88 14.51
CA LEU A 148 -5.16 -4.58 14.12
C LEU A 148 -4.17 -5.56 14.77
N VAL A 149 -4.45 -6.00 15.99
CA VAL A 149 -3.61 -6.92 16.77
C VAL A 149 -4.46 -8.12 17.13
N LEU A 150 -4.33 -9.20 16.36
CA LEU A 150 -5.10 -10.43 16.54
C LEU A 150 -4.56 -11.25 17.71
N ASP A 151 -5.45 -11.98 18.39
CA ASP A 151 -4.99 -12.94 19.41
C ASP A 151 -4.29 -14.13 18.74
N PRO A 152 -3.00 -14.37 19.00
CA PRO A 152 -2.30 -15.52 18.44
C PRO A 152 -2.80 -16.88 18.95
N LYS A 153 -3.60 -16.90 20.01
CA LYS A 153 -4.20 -18.14 20.55
C LYS A 153 -5.47 -18.54 19.81
N ASP A 154 -6.15 -17.58 19.17
CA ASP A 154 -7.36 -17.86 18.42
C ASP A 154 -7.07 -18.71 17.18
N ARG A 155 -8.09 -19.48 16.77
CA ARG A 155 -8.05 -20.18 15.49
C ARG A 155 -8.36 -19.21 14.35
N PRO A 156 -7.64 -19.30 13.22
CA PRO A 156 -7.97 -18.51 12.05
C PRO A 156 -9.37 -18.88 11.52
N VAL A 157 -10.11 -17.87 11.06
CA VAL A 157 -11.44 -18.04 10.49
C VAL A 157 -11.44 -17.76 8.99
N TYR A 158 -12.37 -18.38 8.25
CA TYR A 158 -12.43 -18.24 6.78
C TYR A 158 -12.59 -16.78 6.33
N ALA A 159 -13.35 -15.94 7.05
CA ALA A 159 -13.52 -14.53 6.77
C ALA A 159 -12.21 -13.70 6.77
N GLU A 160 -11.14 -14.22 7.40
CA GLU A 160 -9.83 -13.56 7.39
C GLU A 160 -9.00 -13.90 6.15
N VAL A 161 -9.38 -14.94 5.39
CA VAL A 161 -8.63 -15.43 4.22
C VAL A 161 -9.44 -15.42 2.92
N GLU A 162 -10.71 -15.00 2.97
CA GLU A 162 -11.59 -14.99 1.81
C GLU A 162 -11.20 -13.93 0.78
N ASP A 163 -11.62 -14.14 -0.47
CA ASP A 163 -11.62 -13.14 -1.52
C ASP A 163 -12.91 -12.31 -1.41
N SER A 164 -12.85 -11.20 -0.66
CA SER A 164 -14.01 -10.35 -0.40
C SER A 164 -14.52 -9.59 -1.62
N PHE A 165 -13.77 -9.51 -2.72
CA PHE A 165 -14.31 -8.95 -3.97
C PHE A 165 -15.47 -9.75 -4.52
N LYS A 166 -15.41 -11.08 -4.39
CA LYS A 166 -16.50 -11.95 -4.86
C LYS A 166 -17.77 -11.84 -4.03
N SER A 167 -17.64 -11.54 -2.74
CA SER A 167 -18.81 -11.36 -1.87
C SER A 167 -19.57 -10.06 -2.16
N VAL A 168 -18.90 -9.06 -2.72
CA VAL A 168 -19.48 -7.76 -3.11
C VAL A 168 -19.97 -7.75 -4.56
N PHE A 169 -19.52 -8.70 -5.38
CA PHE A 169 -19.89 -8.77 -6.79
C PHE A 169 -21.38 -9.12 -6.96
N SER A 170 -22.16 -8.16 -7.45
CA SER A 170 -23.63 -8.29 -7.63
C SER A 170 -24.05 -8.84 -8.99
N GLY A 171 -23.12 -9.27 -9.86
CA GLY A 171 -23.41 -9.73 -11.22
C GLY A 171 -23.82 -8.60 -12.20
N ARG A 172 -23.81 -7.34 -11.77
CA ARG A 172 -24.09 -6.19 -12.63
C ARG A 172 -22.91 -5.93 -13.59
N SER A 173 -23.20 -5.49 -14.81
CA SER A 173 -22.16 -5.03 -15.74
C SER A 173 -21.60 -3.69 -15.26
N GLY A 174 -20.28 -3.63 -15.07
CA GLY A 174 -19.60 -2.39 -14.77
C GLY A 174 -19.17 -1.64 -16.04
N GLN A 175 -19.05 -0.33 -15.96
CA GLN A 175 -18.48 0.49 -17.03
C GLN A 175 -17.07 0.92 -16.66
N LEU A 176 -16.12 0.76 -17.60
CA LEU A 176 -14.79 1.34 -17.49
C LEU A 176 -14.88 2.84 -17.80
N GLU A 177 -14.35 3.65 -16.90
CA GLU A 177 -14.30 5.11 -17.11
C GLU A 177 -13.32 5.46 -18.24
N LYS A 178 -13.69 6.49 -19.03
CA LYS A 178 -12.76 7.11 -19.99
C LYS A 178 -11.73 7.91 -19.20
N ASN A 179 -10.51 7.44 -19.19
CA ASN A 179 -9.40 8.13 -18.55
C ASN A 179 -8.63 8.99 -19.56
N VAL A 180 -8.14 10.15 -19.08
CA VAL A 180 -7.28 11.05 -19.85
C VAL A 180 -5.84 10.85 -19.39
N ASP A 181 -4.91 10.89 -20.34
CA ASP A 181 -3.47 10.74 -20.07
C ASP A 181 -2.97 11.80 -19.10
N ALA A 182 -2.29 11.36 -18.04
CA ALA A 182 -1.73 12.25 -17.03
C ALA A 182 -0.31 12.72 -17.37
N TYR A 183 0.09 13.82 -16.75
CA TYR A 183 1.47 14.29 -16.71
C TYR A 183 2.36 13.28 -15.97
N HIS A 184 3.59 13.09 -16.43
CA HIS A 184 4.58 12.23 -15.78
C HIS A 184 5.86 13.02 -15.51
N ILE A 185 6.32 13.00 -14.25
CA ILE A 185 7.63 13.54 -13.88
C ILE A 185 8.70 12.67 -14.54
N ARG A 186 9.54 13.30 -15.36
CA ARG A 186 10.66 12.65 -16.05
C ARG A 186 11.98 12.96 -15.36
N GLY A 187 12.92 12.05 -15.45
CA GLY A 187 14.26 12.22 -14.88
C GLY A 187 15.12 11.00 -15.12
N GLU A 188 16.41 11.16 -14.94
CA GLU A 188 17.38 10.08 -14.97
C GLU A 188 17.08 9.07 -13.84
N ALA A 189 17.08 7.78 -14.17
CA ALA A 189 16.85 6.72 -13.20
C ALA A 189 17.99 6.62 -12.20
N LEU A 190 17.69 6.34 -10.94
CA LEU A 190 18.71 5.99 -9.97
C LEU A 190 19.44 4.71 -10.38
N PRO A 191 20.75 4.61 -10.14
CA PRO A 191 21.53 3.43 -10.49
C PRO A 191 21.06 2.19 -9.74
N ASP A 192 21.37 1.00 -10.27
CA ASP A 192 21.16 -0.32 -9.64
C ASP A 192 19.73 -0.55 -9.12
N SER A 193 18.74 0.02 -9.79
CA SER A 193 17.34 -0.06 -9.35
C SER A 193 17.12 0.47 -7.91
N ALA A 194 17.97 1.37 -7.44
CA ALA A 194 17.87 1.96 -6.12
C ALA A 194 16.56 2.76 -5.93
N ILE A 195 16.16 2.86 -4.69
CA ILE A 195 15.04 3.70 -4.22
C ILE A 195 15.59 4.62 -3.15
N LYS A 196 15.33 5.92 -3.29
CA LYS A 196 15.52 6.87 -2.20
C LYS A 196 14.20 7.13 -1.51
N ASP A 197 14.24 7.21 -0.20
CA ASP A 197 13.09 7.44 0.66
C ASP A 197 13.35 8.65 1.55
N VAL A 198 12.51 9.66 1.45
CA VAL A 198 12.50 10.81 2.35
C VAL A 198 11.37 10.61 3.34
N ARG A 199 11.73 10.42 4.59
CA ARG A 199 10.79 10.34 5.70
C ARG A 199 10.48 11.73 6.21
N VAL A 200 9.21 12.07 6.26
CA VAL A 200 8.64 13.33 6.75
C VAL A 200 7.76 13.03 7.94
N VAL A 201 7.95 13.73 9.03
CA VAL A 201 7.14 13.59 10.24
C VAL A 201 6.50 14.92 10.58
N VAL A 202 5.18 14.91 10.77
CA VAL A 202 4.40 16.07 11.19
C VAL A 202 3.47 15.70 12.33
N SER A 203 3.02 16.69 13.11
CA SER A 203 2.00 16.48 14.14
C SER A 203 0.66 16.09 13.51
N SER A 204 0.09 14.95 13.95
CA SER A 204 -1.25 14.54 13.49
C SER A 204 -2.32 15.52 13.93
N GLU A 205 -2.15 16.22 15.06
CA GLU A 205 -3.12 17.20 15.55
C GLU A 205 -3.09 18.47 14.69
N ASP A 206 -1.89 18.98 14.33
CA ASP A 206 -1.77 20.14 13.46
C ASP A 206 -2.38 19.88 12.08
N VAL A 207 -2.12 18.68 11.52
CA VAL A 207 -2.75 18.26 10.26
C VAL A 207 -4.27 18.21 10.40
N LYS A 208 -4.82 17.70 11.52
CA LYS A 208 -6.27 17.70 11.75
C LYS A 208 -6.85 19.09 11.92
N ILE A 209 -6.12 20.04 12.54
CA ILE A 209 -6.54 21.44 12.66
C ILE A 209 -6.69 22.04 11.25
N LEU A 210 -5.69 21.87 10.39
CA LEU A 210 -5.76 22.29 8.99
C LEU A 210 -6.92 21.61 8.25
N CYS A 211 -7.07 20.30 8.39
CA CYS A 211 -8.17 19.56 7.77
C CYS A 211 -9.55 20.07 8.21
N ARG A 212 -9.73 20.44 9.49
CA ARG A 212 -10.96 21.08 9.98
C ARG A 212 -11.18 22.45 9.33
N GLY A 213 -10.12 23.26 9.23
CA GLY A 213 -10.17 24.57 8.57
C GLY A 213 -10.61 24.51 7.10
N TYR A 214 -10.13 23.50 6.37
CA TYR A 214 -10.51 23.24 4.98
C TYR A 214 -11.73 22.32 4.82
N SER A 215 -12.33 21.85 5.90
CA SER A 215 -13.45 20.89 5.91
C SER A 215 -13.15 19.63 5.06
N CYS A 216 -11.95 19.06 5.18
CA CYS A 216 -11.49 17.90 4.41
C CYS A 216 -10.89 16.81 5.31
N THR A 217 -10.71 15.62 4.76
CA THR A 217 -10.00 14.51 5.41
C THR A 217 -8.48 14.62 5.20
N VAL A 218 -7.69 13.93 6.03
CA VAL A 218 -6.22 13.89 5.88
C VAL A 218 -5.81 13.40 4.49
N THR A 219 -6.52 12.43 3.93
CA THR A 219 -6.24 11.91 2.58
C THR A 219 -6.48 12.98 1.51
N GLU A 220 -7.58 13.74 1.60
CA GLU A 220 -7.90 14.84 0.68
C GLU A 220 -6.88 15.97 0.80
N PHE A 221 -6.51 16.33 2.03
CA PHE A 221 -5.48 17.34 2.33
C PHE A 221 -4.13 16.95 1.71
N LEU A 222 -3.65 15.74 1.95
CA LEU A 222 -2.38 15.26 1.40
C LEU A 222 -2.42 15.14 -0.12
N THR A 223 -3.55 14.70 -0.70
CA THR A 223 -3.73 14.65 -2.15
C THR A 223 -3.66 16.04 -2.76
N ALA A 224 -4.33 17.03 -2.16
CA ALA A 224 -4.26 18.43 -2.61
C ALA A 224 -2.84 18.99 -2.50
N ALA A 225 -2.12 18.70 -1.40
CA ALA A 225 -0.73 19.12 -1.22
C ALA A 225 0.20 18.47 -2.27
N MET A 226 -0.01 17.21 -2.60
CA MET A 226 0.72 16.54 -3.68
C MET A 226 0.46 17.19 -5.04
N ILE A 227 -0.80 17.48 -5.38
CA ILE A 227 -1.14 18.12 -6.65
C ILE A 227 -0.58 19.54 -6.68
N TRP A 228 -0.56 20.23 -5.56
CA TRP A 228 0.07 21.55 -5.46
C TRP A 228 1.58 21.49 -5.77
N ALA A 229 2.28 20.49 -5.22
CA ALA A 229 3.69 20.23 -5.57
C ALA A 229 3.86 19.83 -7.06
N LEU A 230 2.94 19.02 -7.60
CA LEU A 230 2.95 18.62 -9.00
C LEU A 230 2.71 19.81 -9.94
N GLN A 231 1.93 20.82 -9.55
CA GLN A 231 1.78 22.05 -10.32
C GLN A 231 3.11 22.81 -10.44
N GLU A 232 3.92 22.81 -9.39
CA GLU A 232 5.27 23.42 -9.43
C GLU A 232 6.18 22.63 -10.38
N GLU A 233 6.17 21.27 -10.30
CA GLU A 233 6.90 20.42 -11.23
C GLU A 233 6.48 20.65 -12.69
N HIS A 234 5.17 20.71 -12.92
CA HIS A 234 4.62 20.96 -14.25
C HIS A 234 4.98 22.34 -14.79
N ARG A 235 4.98 23.37 -13.93
CA ARG A 235 5.36 24.76 -14.32
C ARG A 235 6.81 24.84 -14.76
N ASN A 236 7.69 24.12 -14.07
CA ASN A 236 9.14 24.10 -14.31
C ASN A 236 9.58 23.12 -15.40
N ASP A 237 8.66 22.33 -15.94
CA ASP A 237 8.95 21.41 -17.05
C ASP A 237 8.84 22.15 -18.40
N GLU A 238 9.97 22.34 -19.06
CA GLU A 238 10.07 23.05 -20.36
C GLU A 238 9.67 22.19 -21.57
N SER A 239 9.25 20.95 -21.36
CA SER A 239 8.83 20.04 -22.43
C SER A 239 7.61 20.61 -23.18
N ARG A 240 7.75 20.83 -24.48
CA ARG A 240 6.67 21.35 -25.36
C ARG A 240 5.46 20.40 -25.48
N ARG A 241 5.61 19.13 -25.15
CA ARG A 241 4.57 18.10 -25.25
C ARG A 241 4.12 17.56 -23.90
N LYS A 242 4.29 18.34 -22.84
CA LYS A 242 3.82 17.96 -21.50
C LYS A 242 2.29 17.92 -21.46
N ARG A 243 1.77 16.90 -20.80
CA ARG A 243 0.33 16.76 -20.57
C ARG A 243 -0.08 17.67 -19.41
N SER A 244 -1.30 18.22 -19.49
CA SER A 244 -1.81 19.17 -18.49
C SER A 244 -2.54 18.53 -17.31
N VAL A 245 -2.89 17.24 -17.40
CA VAL A 245 -3.67 16.59 -16.35
C VAL A 245 -2.74 16.05 -15.26
N LEU A 246 -2.89 16.55 -14.04
CA LEU A 246 -2.18 16.12 -12.83
C LEU A 246 -3.07 15.22 -12.01
N LYS A 247 -2.73 13.94 -11.84
CA LYS A 247 -3.54 12.95 -11.12
C LYS A 247 -2.76 12.18 -10.08
N VAL A 248 -3.39 11.98 -8.93
CA VAL A 248 -2.90 11.13 -7.85
C VAL A 248 -3.87 9.96 -7.68
N SER A 249 -3.34 8.74 -7.76
CA SER A 249 -4.09 7.52 -7.45
C SER A 249 -4.07 7.29 -5.95
N VAL A 250 -5.25 7.12 -5.37
CA VAL A 250 -5.45 6.94 -3.92
C VAL A 250 -6.18 5.62 -3.69
N PRO A 251 -5.51 4.59 -3.14
CA PRO A 251 -6.17 3.37 -2.71
C PRO A 251 -7.18 3.64 -1.60
N VAL A 252 -8.31 2.94 -1.66
CA VAL A 252 -9.41 3.02 -0.70
C VAL A 252 -9.61 1.65 -0.06
N ASN A 253 -9.47 1.57 1.26
CA ASN A 253 -9.76 0.36 2.02
C ASN A 253 -11.27 0.07 2.01
N LEU A 254 -11.67 -1.05 1.45
CA LEU A 254 -13.08 -1.44 1.31
C LEU A 254 -13.65 -2.14 2.55
N ARG A 255 -12.79 -2.60 3.47
CA ARG A 255 -13.23 -3.38 4.64
C ARG A 255 -14.29 -2.66 5.50
N PRO A 256 -14.14 -1.37 5.83
CA PRO A 256 -15.15 -0.66 6.62
C PRO A 256 -16.49 -0.52 5.89
N LEU A 257 -16.48 -0.46 4.55
CA LEU A 257 -17.68 -0.26 3.74
C LEU A 257 -18.50 -1.54 3.62
N TYR A 258 -17.83 -2.71 3.60
CA TYR A 258 -18.47 -4.00 3.37
C TYR A 258 -18.37 -4.97 4.55
N GLY A 259 -17.88 -4.52 5.71
CA GLY A 259 -17.76 -5.35 6.91
C GLY A 259 -16.79 -6.53 6.79
N SER A 260 -15.84 -6.49 5.83
CA SER A 260 -14.88 -7.56 5.61
C SER A 260 -13.81 -7.61 6.71
N ARG A 261 -13.36 -8.81 7.02
CA ARG A 261 -12.28 -9.09 7.97
C ARG A 261 -11.04 -9.67 7.29
N THR A 262 -11.03 -9.75 5.96
CA THR A 262 -9.92 -10.36 5.21
C THR A 262 -8.60 -9.65 5.47
N VAL A 263 -7.52 -10.39 5.65
CA VAL A 263 -6.15 -9.85 5.71
C VAL A 263 -5.47 -9.83 4.33
N ARG A 264 -6.18 -10.30 3.29
CA ARG A 264 -5.73 -10.26 1.90
C ARG A 264 -5.97 -8.88 1.29
N ASN A 265 -5.77 -8.73 -0.02
CA ASN A 265 -6.10 -7.48 -0.69
C ASN A 265 -7.61 -7.27 -0.76
N PHE A 266 -8.08 -6.15 -0.22
CA PHE A 266 -9.46 -5.70 -0.39
C PHE A 266 -9.51 -4.17 -0.39
N SER A 267 -8.96 -3.60 -1.46
CA SER A 267 -8.94 -2.17 -1.71
C SER A 267 -9.33 -1.86 -3.16
N SER A 268 -10.01 -0.75 -3.38
CA SER A 268 -10.20 -0.13 -4.68
C SER A 268 -9.28 1.09 -4.78
N TYR A 269 -9.42 1.91 -5.79
CA TYR A 269 -8.69 3.16 -5.94
C TYR A 269 -9.57 4.25 -6.55
N VAL A 270 -9.29 5.50 -6.22
CA VAL A 270 -9.83 6.69 -6.87
C VAL A 270 -8.68 7.50 -7.46
N ASN A 271 -8.89 8.08 -8.64
CA ASN A 271 -7.89 8.89 -9.33
C ASN A 271 -8.32 10.35 -9.26
N LEU A 272 -7.73 11.10 -8.34
CA LEU A 272 -8.09 12.47 -8.02
C LEU A 272 -7.10 13.44 -8.68
N GLY A 273 -7.58 14.51 -9.29
CA GLY A 273 -6.67 15.42 -9.97
C GLY A 273 -7.35 16.62 -10.62
N VAL A 274 -6.52 17.42 -11.31
CA VAL A 274 -6.95 18.65 -12.02
C VAL A 274 -6.31 18.72 -13.39
N ASP A 275 -6.95 19.42 -14.31
CA ASP A 275 -6.37 19.82 -15.59
C ASP A 275 -5.89 21.29 -15.48
N VAL A 276 -4.58 21.48 -15.63
CA VAL A 276 -3.94 22.82 -15.53
C VAL A 276 -3.77 23.50 -16.88
N LYS A 277 -4.50 23.04 -17.91
CA LYS A 277 -4.46 23.61 -19.26
C LYS A 277 -4.78 25.11 -19.26
N ASP A 278 -5.79 25.50 -18.49
CA ASP A 278 -6.30 26.89 -18.46
C ASP A 278 -5.76 27.68 -17.26
N GLY A 279 -4.86 27.13 -16.47
CA GLY A 279 -4.24 27.78 -15.33
C GLY A 279 -3.98 26.85 -14.14
N TYR A 280 -3.29 27.40 -13.15
CA TYR A 280 -2.97 26.67 -11.92
C TYR A 280 -3.93 27.06 -10.79
N PHE A 281 -4.17 26.12 -9.91
CA PHE A 281 -5.11 26.25 -8.80
C PHE A 281 -4.39 26.65 -7.52
N SER A 282 -5.03 27.49 -6.70
CA SER A 282 -4.66 27.72 -5.31
C SER A 282 -4.92 26.47 -4.45
N PHE A 283 -4.29 26.39 -3.27
CA PHE A 283 -4.49 25.23 -2.38
C PHE A 283 -5.96 25.02 -1.95
N PRO A 284 -6.73 26.07 -1.57
CA PRO A 284 -8.17 25.91 -1.26
C PRO A 284 -8.99 25.36 -2.44
N GLU A 285 -8.71 25.82 -3.66
CA GLU A 285 -9.38 25.32 -4.87
C GLU A 285 -9.07 23.85 -5.11
N LEU A 286 -7.80 23.43 -4.91
CA LEU A 286 -7.41 22.02 -4.99
C LEU A 286 -8.15 21.16 -3.97
N VAL A 287 -8.20 21.59 -2.70
CA VAL A 287 -8.92 20.86 -1.66
C VAL A 287 -10.40 20.70 -2.03
N LYS A 288 -11.05 21.76 -2.53
CA LYS A 288 -12.44 21.71 -2.99
C LYS A 288 -12.63 20.71 -4.12
N ALA A 289 -11.82 20.81 -5.18
CA ALA A 289 -11.91 19.92 -6.34
C ALA A 289 -11.69 18.45 -5.97
N ILE A 290 -10.67 18.17 -5.14
CA ILE A 290 -10.36 16.80 -4.68
C ILE A 290 -11.48 16.22 -3.82
N LYS A 291 -12.05 17.01 -2.93
CA LYS A 291 -13.16 16.61 -2.08
C LYS A 291 -14.40 16.26 -2.90
N GLU A 292 -14.77 17.10 -3.87
CA GLU A 292 -15.92 16.88 -4.75
C GLU A 292 -15.74 15.62 -5.61
N GLN A 293 -14.56 15.45 -6.23
CA GLN A 293 -14.24 14.26 -7.03
C GLN A 293 -14.28 12.98 -6.19
N LYS A 294 -13.65 13.01 -5.00
CA LYS A 294 -13.66 11.84 -4.12
C LYS A 294 -15.07 11.49 -3.66
N ALA A 295 -15.89 12.47 -3.28
CA ALA A 295 -17.28 12.24 -2.89
C ALA A 295 -18.10 11.60 -4.03
N TYR A 296 -17.84 12.02 -5.27
CA TYR A 296 -18.48 11.47 -6.46
C TYR A 296 -18.04 10.03 -6.73
N ASP A 297 -16.72 9.75 -6.70
CA ASP A 297 -16.16 8.42 -6.97
C ASP A 297 -16.48 7.40 -5.88
N MET A 298 -16.71 7.88 -4.64
CA MET A 298 -17.06 7.05 -3.48
C MET A 298 -18.57 6.79 -3.34
N GLN A 299 -19.42 7.27 -4.26
CA GLN A 299 -20.81 6.85 -4.30
C GLN A 299 -20.90 5.33 -4.48
N GLN A 300 -21.77 4.70 -3.70
CA GLN A 300 -21.87 3.24 -3.62
C GLN A 300 -22.02 2.60 -5.00
N ASP A 301 -22.95 3.10 -5.82
CA ASP A 301 -23.22 2.55 -7.16
C ASP A 301 -22.00 2.63 -8.08
N ARG A 302 -21.21 3.70 -7.98
CA ARG A 302 -19.99 3.88 -8.79
C ARG A 302 -18.89 2.93 -8.34
N LEU A 303 -18.69 2.84 -7.03
CA LEU A 303 -17.69 1.95 -6.45
C LEU A 303 -18.02 0.48 -6.76
N GLU A 304 -19.29 0.09 -6.61
CA GLU A 304 -19.76 -1.25 -6.97
C GLU A 304 -19.64 -1.52 -8.47
N SER A 305 -19.97 -0.55 -9.32
CA SER A 305 -19.80 -0.65 -10.78
C SER A 305 -18.33 -0.86 -11.15
N LYS A 306 -17.40 -0.17 -10.51
CA LYS A 306 -15.95 -0.33 -10.71
C LYS A 306 -15.45 -1.70 -10.27
N ILE A 307 -15.87 -2.16 -9.10
CA ILE A 307 -15.57 -3.50 -8.60
C ILE A 307 -16.14 -4.55 -9.57
N ALA A 308 -17.40 -4.39 -9.97
CA ALA A 308 -18.08 -5.29 -10.89
C ALA A 308 -17.37 -5.36 -12.25
N ALA A 309 -16.90 -4.23 -12.82
CA ALA A 309 -16.14 -4.22 -14.06
C ALA A 309 -14.85 -5.05 -13.98
N ASN A 310 -14.12 -4.91 -12.86
CA ASN A 310 -12.88 -5.65 -12.64
C ASN A 310 -13.13 -7.15 -12.47
N VAL A 311 -14.15 -7.54 -11.69
CA VAL A 311 -14.51 -8.95 -11.48
C VAL A 311 -15.10 -9.57 -12.75
N ALA A 312 -15.94 -8.83 -13.49
CA ALA A 312 -16.54 -9.31 -14.73
C ALA A 312 -15.50 -9.65 -15.80
N LEU A 313 -14.44 -8.84 -15.94
CA LEU A 313 -13.31 -9.15 -16.83
C LEU A 313 -12.66 -10.49 -16.49
N GLU A 314 -12.52 -10.79 -15.21
CA GLU A 314 -11.96 -12.06 -14.72
C GLU A 314 -12.91 -13.26 -14.96
N GLU A 315 -14.22 -13.02 -14.89
CA GLU A 315 -15.25 -14.05 -15.05
C GLU A 315 -15.61 -14.32 -16.53
N MET A 316 -15.16 -13.49 -17.48
CA MET A 316 -15.39 -13.74 -18.91
C MET A 316 -14.81 -15.10 -19.31
N LEU A 317 -15.60 -15.93 -19.98
CA LEU A 317 -15.24 -17.30 -20.35
C LEU A 317 -13.94 -17.36 -21.15
N LEU A 318 -13.75 -16.46 -22.12
CA LEU A 318 -12.53 -16.38 -22.91
C LEU A 318 -11.30 -16.08 -22.05
N VAL A 319 -11.42 -15.15 -21.06
CA VAL A 319 -10.35 -14.83 -20.15
C VAL A 319 -10.08 -16.00 -19.20
N ARG A 320 -11.12 -16.70 -18.73
CA ARG A 320 -10.97 -17.84 -17.83
C ARG A 320 -10.23 -19.02 -18.49
N LEU A 321 -10.51 -19.28 -19.76
CA LEU A 321 -9.92 -20.41 -20.51
C LEU A 321 -8.57 -20.09 -21.14
N LEU A 322 -8.13 -18.82 -21.15
CA LEU A 322 -6.84 -18.43 -21.69
C LEU A 322 -5.71 -18.95 -20.80
N PRO A 323 -4.74 -19.71 -21.31
CA PRO A 323 -3.59 -20.19 -20.53
C PRO A 323 -2.81 -19.02 -19.89
N LEU A 324 -2.31 -19.22 -18.67
CA LEU A 324 -1.64 -18.19 -17.88
C LEU A 324 -0.45 -17.54 -18.63
N LYS A 325 0.31 -18.35 -19.38
CA LYS A 325 1.46 -17.86 -20.19
C LYS A 325 1.06 -16.83 -21.25
N ILE A 326 -0.16 -16.96 -21.81
CA ILE A 326 -0.70 -16.01 -22.81
C ILE A 326 -1.39 -14.85 -22.10
N LYS A 327 -2.10 -15.12 -21.01
CA LYS A 327 -2.82 -14.12 -20.20
C LYS A 327 -1.87 -13.08 -19.59
N HIS A 328 -0.70 -13.50 -19.12
CA HIS A 328 0.29 -12.67 -18.44
C HIS A 328 0.72 -11.42 -19.24
N PRO A 329 1.26 -11.56 -20.46
CA PRO A 329 1.63 -10.39 -21.28
C PRO A 329 0.42 -9.51 -21.63
N ILE A 330 -0.77 -10.09 -21.79
CA ILE A 330 -1.99 -9.31 -22.06
C ILE A 330 -2.36 -8.44 -20.88
N ILE A 331 -2.37 -9.01 -19.65
CA ILE A 331 -2.62 -8.24 -18.42
C ILE A 331 -1.56 -7.14 -18.25
N ASP A 332 -0.30 -7.44 -18.55
CA ASP A 332 0.78 -6.47 -18.44
C ASP A 332 0.60 -5.29 -19.42
N ILE A 333 0.22 -5.57 -20.67
CA ILE A 333 -0.10 -4.55 -21.67
C ILE A 333 -1.34 -3.74 -21.26
N ILE A 334 -2.39 -4.39 -20.74
CA ILE A 334 -3.59 -3.71 -20.25
C ILE A 334 -3.23 -2.77 -19.09
N ASN A 335 -2.42 -3.21 -18.14
CA ASN A 335 -1.96 -2.38 -17.04
C ASN A 335 -1.13 -1.18 -17.50
N LEU A 336 -0.26 -1.37 -18.51
CA LEU A 336 0.51 -0.29 -19.11
C LEU A 336 -0.38 0.74 -19.81
N LEU A 337 -1.38 0.28 -20.55
CA LEU A 337 -2.27 1.13 -21.35
C LEU A 337 -3.40 1.76 -20.54
N HIS A 338 -3.89 1.08 -19.51
CA HIS A 338 -5.08 1.48 -18.75
C HIS A 338 -4.83 1.80 -17.28
N GLY A 339 -3.60 1.60 -16.76
CA GLY A 339 -3.22 1.90 -15.38
C GLY A 339 -2.26 3.09 -15.30
N ASP A 340 -0.98 2.82 -15.48
CA ASP A 340 0.13 3.74 -15.23
C ASP A 340 0.06 5.05 -16.05
N ARG A 341 -0.50 4.98 -17.26
CA ARG A 341 -0.60 6.11 -18.18
C ARG A 341 -1.48 7.25 -17.65
N PHE A 342 -2.44 6.93 -16.78
CA PHE A 342 -3.47 7.86 -16.33
C PHE A 342 -3.21 8.47 -14.96
N ILE A 343 -2.06 8.19 -14.35
CA ILE A 343 -1.70 8.69 -13.02
C ILE A 343 -0.31 9.34 -13.03
N THR A 344 -0.16 10.43 -12.31
CA THR A 344 1.13 11.12 -12.12
C THR A 344 1.88 10.54 -10.94
N GLN A 345 1.19 10.34 -9.82
CA GLN A 345 1.73 9.85 -8.55
C GLN A 345 0.70 8.99 -7.82
N THR A 346 1.16 8.26 -6.80
CA THR A 346 0.32 7.45 -5.92
C THR A 346 0.42 7.95 -4.48
N LEU A 347 -0.71 8.03 -3.76
CA LEU A 347 -0.77 8.27 -2.32
C LEU A 347 -1.39 7.06 -1.63
N SER A 348 -0.63 6.29 -0.88
CA SER A 348 -1.13 5.19 -0.06
C SER A 348 -1.21 5.61 1.41
N ASN A 349 -2.42 5.78 1.93
CA ASN A 349 -2.66 6.18 3.33
C ASN A 349 -3.30 5.03 4.11
N ILE A 350 -2.55 4.42 5.03
CA ILE A 350 -3.09 3.38 5.93
C ILE A 350 -4.04 4.00 6.97
N GLY A 351 -3.90 5.30 7.24
CA GLY A 351 -4.68 6.02 8.24
C GLY A 351 -4.08 5.95 9.64
N GLN A 352 -4.88 6.37 10.63
CA GLN A 352 -4.49 6.34 12.04
C GLN A 352 -4.56 4.92 12.58
N LEU A 353 -3.45 4.39 13.08
CA LEU A 353 -3.42 3.07 13.69
C LEU A 353 -4.12 3.08 15.06
N LYS A 354 -5.05 2.14 15.24
CA LYS A 354 -5.73 1.89 16.51
C LYS A 354 -4.98 0.82 17.31
N VAL A 355 -3.75 1.17 17.71
CA VAL A 355 -2.89 0.28 18.49
C VAL A 355 -3.43 0.15 19.90
N PRO A 356 -3.49 -1.08 20.50
CA PRO A 356 -3.83 -1.26 21.90
C PRO A 356 -2.95 -0.43 22.84
N ALA A 357 -3.55 0.23 23.84
CA ALA A 357 -2.85 1.14 24.74
C ALA A 357 -1.64 0.51 25.45
N ALA A 358 -1.73 -0.78 25.75
CA ALA A 358 -0.67 -1.55 26.38
C ALA A 358 0.65 -1.60 25.57
N LEU A 359 0.61 -1.32 24.25
CA LEU A 359 1.79 -1.36 23.38
C LEU A 359 2.50 0.00 23.24
N TYR A 360 1.85 1.14 23.51
CA TYR A 360 2.47 2.47 23.41
C TYR A 360 3.77 2.65 24.24
N PRO A 361 3.90 2.06 25.44
CA PRO A 361 5.14 2.19 26.21
C PRO A 361 6.37 1.61 25.49
N TYR A 362 6.19 0.66 24.57
CA TYR A 362 7.26 -0.11 23.93
C TYR A 362 7.55 0.29 22.48
N ILE A 363 6.54 0.81 21.75
CA ILE A 363 6.67 1.20 20.37
C ILE A 363 6.96 2.70 20.28
N GLN A 364 8.02 3.06 19.56
CA GLN A 364 8.42 4.44 19.31
C GLN A 364 7.77 4.99 18.06
N ASP A 365 7.99 4.35 16.92
CA ASP A 365 7.55 4.80 15.59
C ASP A 365 6.97 3.64 14.78
N VAL A 366 6.12 3.98 13.81
CA VAL A 366 5.65 3.04 12.78
C VAL A 366 5.77 3.74 11.44
N ASP A 367 6.44 3.10 10.49
CA ASP A 367 6.71 3.64 9.16
C ASP A 367 6.16 2.71 8.07
N PHE A 368 5.77 3.30 6.93
CA PHE A 368 5.26 2.58 5.77
C PHE A 368 5.83 3.18 4.49
N SER A 369 6.64 2.42 3.77
CA SER A 369 7.32 2.85 2.55
C SER A 369 6.95 1.97 1.37
N LEU A 370 6.57 2.58 0.25
CA LEU A 370 6.30 1.87 -0.99
C LEU A 370 7.61 1.59 -1.75
N GLY A 371 7.72 0.41 -2.33
CA GLY A 371 8.82 0.06 -3.19
C GLY A 371 8.71 0.67 -4.59
N ARG A 372 9.55 0.21 -5.50
CA ARG A 372 9.64 0.71 -6.87
C ARG A 372 8.39 0.35 -7.67
N GLN A 373 7.62 1.34 -8.06
CA GLN A 373 6.45 1.21 -8.92
C GLN A 373 6.83 1.40 -10.40
N ARG A 374 6.05 0.84 -11.33
CA ARG A 374 6.36 0.86 -12.77
C ARG A 374 6.14 2.25 -13.37
N GLY A 375 4.94 2.77 -13.35
CA GLY A 375 4.52 3.95 -14.11
C GLY A 375 4.99 5.28 -13.54
N ASN A 376 5.17 5.39 -12.24
CA ASN A 376 5.43 6.65 -11.54
C ASN A 376 6.92 6.86 -11.29
N SER A 377 7.35 8.13 -11.20
CA SER A 377 8.72 8.50 -10.79
C SER A 377 9.00 8.18 -9.32
N GLY A 378 7.95 8.07 -8.51
CA GLY A 378 7.96 7.76 -7.10
C GLY A 378 6.55 7.55 -6.56
N ALA A 379 6.42 7.47 -5.24
CA ALA A 379 5.13 7.33 -4.56
C ALA A 379 5.19 7.99 -3.18
N VAL A 380 4.02 8.35 -2.66
CA VAL A 380 3.84 8.83 -1.29
C VAL A 380 3.06 7.81 -0.50
N SER A 381 3.52 7.49 0.69
CA SER A 381 2.81 6.62 1.63
C SER A 381 2.78 7.26 3.01
N CYS A 382 1.75 6.99 3.78
CA CYS A 382 1.66 7.55 5.12
C CYS A 382 0.90 6.64 6.09
N VAL A 383 1.21 6.82 7.36
CA VAL A 383 0.58 6.15 8.49
C VAL A 383 0.60 7.06 9.71
N GLY A 384 -0.51 7.10 10.44
CA GLY A 384 -0.63 7.84 11.71
C GLY A 384 -0.38 6.92 12.90
N TYR A 385 0.51 7.32 13.81
CA TYR A 385 0.78 6.62 15.05
C TYR A 385 1.18 7.61 16.15
N ASN A 386 0.64 7.45 17.34
CA ASN A 386 1.00 8.16 18.57
C ASN A 386 1.15 9.69 18.40
N GLY A 387 0.13 10.35 17.86
CA GLY A 387 0.11 11.81 17.69
C GLY A 387 0.93 12.31 16.50
N LYS A 388 1.62 11.45 15.78
CA LYS A 388 2.43 11.78 14.60
C LYS A 388 1.85 11.18 13.32
N LEU A 389 2.06 11.87 12.21
CA LEU A 389 1.82 11.36 10.86
C LEU A 389 3.19 11.17 10.20
N TYR A 390 3.50 9.93 9.86
CA TYR A 390 4.72 9.53 9.18
C TYR A 390 4.42 9.44 7.68
N ILE A 391 5.11 10.25 6.89
CA ILE A 391 4.94 10.30 5.43
C ILE A 391 6.27 9.91 4.80
N HIS A 392 6.22 9.00 3.84
CA HIS A 392 7.37 8.54 3.08
C HIS A 392 7.22 8.94 1.62
N LEU A 393 8.22 9.63 1.10
CA LEU A 393 8.33 10.06 -0.29
C LEU A 393 9.40 9.21 -0.96
N THR A 394 8.99 8.16 -1.66
CA THR A 394 9.90 7.27 -2.38
C THR A 394 10.09 7.72 -3.81
N ARG A 395 11.31 7.66 -4.34
CA ARG A 395 11.62 7.96 -5.73
C ARG A 395 12.63 7.01 -6.35
N LYS A 396 12.51 6.82 -7.67
CA LYS A 396 13.42 6.00 -8.50
C LYS A 396 14.24 6.81 -9.50
N ILE A 397 14.15 8.15 -9.43
CA ILE A 397 14.89 9.08 -10.30
C ILE A 397 15.85 9.94 -9.46
N VAL A 398 16.87 10.47 -10.08
CA VAL A 398 17.89 11.32 -9.41
C VAL A 398 17.28 12.62 -8.91
N ARG A 399 16.40 13.24 -9.71
CA ARG A 399 15.75 14.51 -9.41
C ARG A 399 14.82 14.39 -8.20
N SER A 400 14.94 15.32 -7.23
CA SER A 400 14.18 15.39 -5.97
C SER A 400 13.25 16.60 -5.86
N SER A 401 12.95 17.24 -6.99
CA SER A 401 12.20 18.50 -7.00
C SER A 401 10.78 18.36 -6.46
N PHE A 402 10.09 17.24 -6.75
CA PHE A 402 8.76 16.96 -6.23
C PHE A 402 8.73 16.86 -4.70
N GLU A 403 9.65 16.08 -4.10
CA GLU A 403 9.75 15.93 -2.64
C GLU A 403 10.04 17.29 -1.98
N ASN A 404 10.97 18.04 -2.55
CA ASN A 404 11.33 19.35 -2.05
C ASN A 404 10.15 20.34 -2.13
N ALA A 405 9.39 20.33 -3.23
CA ALA A 405 8.18 21.13 -3.39
C ALA A 405 7.13 20.72 -2.36
N PHE A 406 6.86 19.42 -2.20
CA PHE A 406 5.88 18.93 -1.25
C PHE A 406 6.21 19.32 0.19
N ILE A 407 7.48 19.15 0.63
CA ILE A 407 7.93 19.55 1.96
C ILE A 407 7.78 21.06 2.18
N ARG A 408 8.21 21.89 1.22
CA ARG A 408 8.05 23.36 1.31
C ARG A 408 6.59 23.75 1.46
N GLN A 409 5.69 23.08 0.76
CA GLN A 409 4.27 23.38 0.80
C GLN A 409 3.62 22.98 2.10
N LEU A 410 3.99 21.84 2.69
CA LEU A 410 3.56 21.48 4.05
C LEU A 410 4.01 22.57 5.06
N SER A 411 5.25 23.05 4.95
CA SER A 411 5.75 24.13 5.80
C SER A 411 5.03 25.47 5.56
N ALA A 412 4.73 25.80 4.30
CA ALA A 412 3.97 27.01 3.94
C ALA A 412 2.53 26.99 4.47
N LEU A 413 1.96 25.79 4.68
CA LEU A 413 0.67 25.60 5.34
C LEU A 413 0.74 25.68 6.87
N GLY A 414 1.93 25.97 7.44
CA GLY A 414 2.13 26.14 8.88
C GLY A 414 2.50 24.88 9.64
N LEU A 415 2.77 23.77 8.96
CA LEU A 415 3.20 22.54 9.62
C LEU A 415 4.70 22.60 9.99
N SER A 416 5.04 22.19 11.21
CA SER A 416 6.42 21.87 11.58
C SER A 416 6.80 20.53 10.97
N VAL A 417 7.80 20.52 10.09
CA VAL A 417 8.18 19.38 9.28
C VAL A 417 9.58 18.89 9.71
N GLU A 418 9.64 17.68 10.26
CA GLU A 418 10.90 16.98 10.50
C GLU A 418 11.21 16.08 9.30
N THR A 419 12.43 16.09 8.78
CA THR A 419 12.82 15.27 7.63
C THR A 419 14.04 14.42 7.91
N SER A 420 14.05 13.21 7.38
CA SER A 420 15.25 12.34 7.34
C SER A 420 15.27 11.56 6.03
N VAL A 421 16.47 11.17 5.59
CA VAL A 421 16.62 10.33 4.39
C VAL A 421 16.90 8.91 4.84
N GLU A 422 16.03 7.98 4.43
CA GLU A 422 16.23 6.55 4.63
C GLU A 422 16.62 5.90 3.29
N ASN A 423 17.63 5.04 3.32
CA ASN A 423 17.95 4.22 2.17
C ASN A 423 17.17 2.91 2.28
N LEU A 424 16.19 2.71 1.40
CA LEU A 424 15.55 1.40 1.20
C LEU A 424 16.45 0.45 0.38
N ALA A 425 17.60 0.96 -0.02
CA ALA A 425 18.66 0.22 -0.71
C ALA A 425 19.54 -0.57 0.26
#